data_e81244340bbc5ede510210c84d78fe3e
#
_entry.id   e81244340bbc5ede510210c84d78fe3e
#
_cell.length_a   1.000
_cell.length_b   1.000
_cell.length_c   1.000
_cell.angle_alpha   90.00
_cell.angle_beta   90.00
_cell.angle_gamma   90.00
#
_symmetry.space_group_name_H-M   'P 1'
#
loop_
_entity.id
_entity.type
_entity.pdbx_description
1 polymer ?
#
loop_
_entity_poly.entity_id
_entity_poly.type
_entity_poly.pdbx_seq_one_letter_code
_entity_poly.pdbx_strand_id
1 'polypeptide(L)'
;MLEKPSQILKVLKEAIKVENDGYHFYQTASERTKDPKGKSVFRSLAQDELDHKNVLEGLHQAIKDKTKFIFRRKGHQKKSSIKSKSPIFSVEFKRKLKEDHFELSVLRIGQLLERNSMEFYSRHAKKSKSKDLKSLFNFLTEWEKDHLKTLVQQERFLKGKF
;
A
#
# COMPACT_ATOMS: atom_id res chain seq x y z
N MET A 1 10.67 -8.55 -21.06
CA MET A 1 9.23 -8.46 -21.36
C MET A 1 8.51 -9.60 -20.68
N LEU A 2 7.42 -9.30 -19.97
CA LEU A 2 6.60 -10.29 -19.29
C LEU A 2 5.65 -10.95 -20.30
N GLU A 3 6.07 -11.98 -20.99
CA GLU A 3 5.24 -12.66 -22.00
C GLU A 3 4.95 -14.11 -21.69
N LYS A 4 5.83 -14.76 -20.93
CA LYS A 4 5.62 -16.15 -20.54
C LYS A 4 4.85 -16.23 -19.21
N PRO A 5 3.84 -17.11 -19.10
CA PRO A 5 3.10 -17.29 -17.85
C PRO A 5 4.01 -17.51 -16.64
N SER A 6 5.13 -18.22 -16.80
CA SER A 6 6.09 -18.44 -15.72
C SER A 6 6.75 -17.17 -15.21
N GLN A 7 7.04 -16.21 -16.09
CA GLN A 7 7.60 -14.90 -15.72
C GLN A 7 6.56 -14.05 -15.00
N ILE A 8 5.32 -14.06 -15.46
CA ILE A 8 4.20 -13.35 -14.81
C ILE A 8 3.98 -13.92 -13.42
N LEU A 9 3.93 -15.26 -13.28
CA LEU A 9 3.76 -15.90 -11.96
C LEU A 9 4.88 -15.54 -10.99
N LYS A 10 6.13 -15.43 -11.46
CA LYS A 10 7.26 -14.98 -10.63
C LYS A 10 7.06 -13.56 -10.12
N VAL A 11 6.71 -12.62 -11.01
CA VAL A 11 6.46 -11.22 -10.64
C VAL A 11 5.29 -11.11 -9.66
N LEU A 12 4.22 -11.87 -9.88
CA LEU A 12 3.07 -11.88 -8.97
C LEU A 12 3.43 -12.41 -7.58
N LYS A 13 4.29 -13.42 -7.47
CA LYS A 13 4.79 -13.90 -6.18
C LYS A 13 5.58 -12.81 -5.44
N GLU A 14 6.42 -12.07 -6.15
CA GLU A 14 7.16 -10.94 -5.57
C GLU A 14 6.21 -9.84 -5.12
N ALA A 15 5.20 -9.50 -5.94
CA ALA A 15 4.17 -8.53 -5.59
C ALA A 15 3.36 -8.96 -4.35
N ILE A 16 2.90 -10.20 -4.30
CA ILE A 16 2.16 -10.75 -3.16
C ILE A 16 3.00 -10.64 -1.87
N LYS A 17 4.31 -10.89 -1.97
CA LYS A 17 5.21 -10.74 -0.83
C LYS A 17 5.30 -9.27 -0.38
N VAL A 18 5.43 -8.34 -1.31
CA VAL A 18 5.45 -6.89 -1.01
C VAL A 18 4.20 -6.47 -0.25
N GLU A 19 3.01 -6.84 -0.73
CA GLU A 19 1.74 -6.51 -0.08
C GLU A 19 1.62 -7.19 1.30
N ASN A 20 2.06 -8.44 1.41
CA ASN A 20 2.04 -9.16 2.68
C ASN A 20 2.95 -8.51 3.73
N ASP A 21 4.13 -8.06 3.33
CA ASP A 21 5.07 -7.35 4.21
C ASP A 21 4.48 -5.99 4.64
N GLY A 22 3.83 -5.26 3.74
CA GLY A 22 3.10 -4.03 4.02
C GLY A 22 1.94 -4.25 4.99
N TYR A 23 1.13 -5.28 4.76
CA TYR A 23 0.04 -5.66 5.66
C TYR A 23 0.53 -5.89 7.09
N HIS A 24 1.54 -6.73 7.27
CA HIS A 24 2.08 -7.03 8.60
C HIS A 24 2.71 -5.80 9.25
N PHE A 25 3.38 -4.97 8.47
CA PHE A 25 3.98 -3.74 8.97
C PHE A 25 2.90 -2.80 9.55
N TYR A 26 1.85 -2.50 8.79
CA TYR A 26 0.79 -1.60 9.26
C TYR A 26 -0.08 -2.23 10.35
N GLN A 27 -0.30 -3.54 10.32
CA GLN A 27 -0.99 -4.24 11.39
C GLN A 27 -0.21 -4.11 12.72
N THR A 28 1.08 -4.38 12.70
CA THR A 28 1.96 -4.22 13.88
C THR A 28 1.97 -2.77 14.37
N ALA A 29 2.05 -1.81 13.45
CA ALA A 29 1.98 -0.40 13.79
C ALA A 29 0.64 -0.04 14.47
N SER A 30 -0.48 -0.58 13.97
CA SER A 30 -1.79 -0.35 14.56
C SER A 30 -1.93 -0.93 15.99
N GLU A 31 -1.29 -2.06 16.24
CA GLU A 31 -1.31 -2.69 17.56
C GLU A 31 -0.47 -1.94 18.58
N ARG A 32 0.66 -1.38 18.16
CA ARG A 32 1.63 -0.71 19.05
C ARG A 32 1.40 0.77 19.24
N THR A 33 0.73 1.44 18.30
CA THR A 33 0.45 2.87 18.45
C THR A 33 -0.51 3.13 19.61
N LYS A 34 -0.21 4.14 20.40
CA LYS A 34 -0.99 4.51 21.59
C LYS A 34 -2.19 5.39 21.25
N ASP A 35 -2.10 6.12 20.14
CA ASP A 35 -3.17 7.03 19.73
C ASP A 35 -4.30 6.26 19.02
N PRO A 36 -5.57 6.32 19.51
CA PRO A 36 -6.68 5.60 18.90
C PRO A 36 -6.94 5.99 17.44
N LYS A 37 -6.72 7.26 17.09
CA LYS A 37 -6.88 7.75 15.72
C LYS A 37 -5.79 7.20 14.80
N GLY A 38 -4.55 7.22 15.25
CA GLY A 38 -3.42 6.58 14.54
C GLY A 38 -3.61 5.08 14.37
N LYS A 39 -4.08 4.40 15.42
CA LYS A 39 -4.42 2.98 15.37
C LYS A 39 -5.44 2.67 14.27
N SER A 40 -6.52 3.43 14.18
CA SER A 40 -7.56 3.28 13.16
C SER A 40 -6.99 3.45 11.75
N VAL A 41 -6.12 4.41 11.54
CA VAL A 41 -5.53 4.68 10.23
C VAL A 41 -4.56 3.58 9.81
N PHE A 42 -3.69 3.13 10.71
CA PHE A 42 -2.79 2.01 10.39
C PHE A 42 -3.57 0.71 10.08
N ARG A 43 -4.71 0.48 10.74
CA ARG A 43 -5.62 -0.62 10.36
C ARG A 43 -6.17 -0.47 8.95
N SER A 44 -6.56 0.75 8.57
CA SER A 44 -7.06 1.01 7.22
C SER A 44 -5.98 0.77 6.17
N LEU A 45 -4.75 1.21 6.41
CA LEU A 45 -3.60 0.92 5.55
C LEU A 45 -3.37 -0.60 5.45
N ALA A 46 -3.34 -1.30 6.58
CA ALA A 46 -3.21 -2.76 6.58
C ALA A 46 -4.31 -3.45 5.76
N GLN A 47 -5.55 -2.98 5.87
CA GLN A 47 -6.66 -3.54 5.10
C GLN A 47 -6.48 -3.29 3.58
N ASP A 48 -6.01 -2.11 3.19
CA ASP A 48 -5.74 -1.80 1.79
C ASP A 48 -4.66 -2.75 1.22
N GLU A 49 -3.57 -3.01 1.96
CA GLU A 49 -2.53 -3.96 1.55
C GLU A 49 -3.07 -5.39 1.44
N LEU A 50 -3.96 -5.80 2.34
CA LEU A 50 -4.61 -7.10 2.28
C LEU A 50 -5.52 -7.23 1.05
N ASP A 51 -6.25 -6.18 0.71
CA ASP A 51 -7.11 -6.15 -0.48
C ASP A 51 -6.27 -6.25 -1.76
N HIS A 52 -5.14 -5.54 -1.85
CA HIS A 52 -4.18 -5.65 -2.96
C HIS A 52 -3.62 -7.06 -3.09
N LYS A 53 -3.19 -7.64 -1.96
CA LYS A 53 -2.71 -9.02 -1.91
C LYS A 53 -3.75 -10.00 -2.45
N ASN A 54 -5.01 -9.88 -2.03
CA ASN A 54 -6.09 -10.77 -2.47
C ASN A 54 -6.32 -10.68 -3.98
N VAL A 55 -6.27 -9.49 -4.56
CA VAL A 55 -6.37 -9.29 -6.02
C VAL A 55 -5.21 -9.98 -6.75
N LEU A 56 -3.99 -9.83 -6.25
CA LEU A 56 -2.79 -10.44 -6.84
C LEU A 56 -2.82 -11.98 -6.73
N GLU A 57 -3.26 -12.51 -5.60
CA GLU A 57 -3.44 -13.95 -5.40
C GLU A 57 -4.50 -14.54 -6.34
N GLY A 58 -5.61 -13.82 -6.53
CA GLY A 58 -6.64 -14.20 -7.50
C GLY A 58 -6.12 -14.28 -8.92
N LEU A 59 -5.33 -13.29 -9.35
CA LEU A 59 -4.69 -13.30 -10.66
C LEU A 59 -3.67 -14.44 -10.78
N HIS A 60 -2.84 -14.64 -9.76
CA HIS A 60 -1.86 -15.71 -9.73
C HIS A 60 -2.53 -17.09 -9.90
N GLN A 61 -3.62 -17.32 -9.17
CA GLN A 61 -4.38 -18.57 -9.25
C GLN A 61 -5.03 -18.74 -10.63
N ALA A 62 -5.65 -17.69 -11.17
CA ALA A 62 -6.26 -17.73 -12.50
C ALA A 62 -5.26 -18.10 -13.60
N ILE A 63 -4.03 -17.58 -13.53
CA ILE A 63 -2.97 -17.94 -14.49
C ILE A 63 -2.57 -19.41 -14.33
N LYS A 64 -2.44 -19.91 -13.10
CA LYS A 64 -2.14 -21.33 -12.83
C LYS A 64 -3.21 -22.27 -13.39
N ASP A 65 -4.46 -21.92 -13.20
CA ASP A 65 -5.62 -22.72 -13.61
C ASP A 65 -6.00 -22.50 -15.08
N LYS A 66 -5.26 -21.63 -15.80
CA LYS A 66 -5.56 -21.22 -17.18
C LYS A 66 -6.97 -20.68 -17.36
N THR A 67 -7.51 -20.07 -16.33
CA THR A 67 -8.80 -19.40 -16.33
C THR A 67 -8.65 -17.92 -16.69
N LYS A 68 -9.76 -17.28 -17.09
CA LYS A 68 -9.74 -15.88 -17.46
C LYS A 68 -9.76 -15.01 -16.20
N PHE A 69 -8.81 -14.12 -16.05
CA PHE A 69 -8.82 -13.05 -15.07
C PHE A 69 -9.15 -11.73 -15.77
N ILE A 70 -10.15 -11.03 -15.28
CA ILE A 70 -10.49 -9.69 -15.76
C ILE A 70 -10.35 -8.74 -14.59
N PHE A 71 -9.37 -7.83 -14.68
CA PHE A 71 -9.26 -6.74 -13.74
C PHE A 71 -10.22 -5.60 -14.14
N ARG A 72 -11.22 -5.34 -13.29
CA ARG A 72 -12.14 -4.22 -13.45
C ARG A 72 -11.83 -3.14 -12.44
N ARG A 73 -11.21 -2.05 -12.87
CA ARG A 73 -10.91 -0.90 -12.03
C ARG A 73 -12.15 -0.34 -11.30
N LYS A 74 -13.33 -0.38 -11.92
CA LYS A 74 -14.58 0.13 -11.34
C LYS A 74 -15.05 -0.59 -10.07
N GLY A 75 -14.68 -1.85 -9.86
CA GLY A 75 -15.04 -2.61 -8.64
C GLY A 75 -14.10 -2.38 -7.46
N HIS A 76 -12.92 -1.81 -7.71
CA HIS A 76 -11.88 -1.58 -6.72
C HIS A 76 -11.65 -0.08 -6.43
N GLN A 77 -12.53 0.80 -6.90
CA GLN A 77 -12.47 2.25 -6.63
C GLN A 77 -12.90 2.59 -5.19
N LYS A 78 -12.47 1.85 -4.20
CA LYS A 78 -12.39 2.46 -2.88
C LYS A 78 -11.18 3.39 -2.93
N LYS A 79 -11.44 4.70 -3.12
CA LYS A 79 -10.49 5.71 -2.69
C LYS A 79 -10.04 5.30 -1.30
N SER A 80 -8.73 5.32 -1.04
CA SER A 80 -8.23 5.15 0.32
C SER A 80 -9.21 5.85 1.26
N SER A 81 -9.72 5.14 2.25
CA SER A 81 -10.64 5.69 3.25
C SER A 81 -10.01 6.85 4.05
N ILE A 82 -8.73 7.07 3.80
CA ILE A 82 -7.91 8.10 4.41
C ILE A 82 -8.01 9.34 3.55
N LYS A 83 -8.77 10.31 4.02
CA LYS A 83 -8.73 11.66 3.43
C LYS A 83 -7.32 12.22 3.66
N SER A 84 -6.55 12.35 2.59
CA SER A 84 -5.15 12.77 2.61
C SER A 84 -4.87 14.10 3.31
N LYS A 85 -5.89 14.88 3.59
CA LYS A 85 -5.80 16.19 4.28
C LYS A 85 -6.11 16.16 5.77
N SER A 86 -6.60 15.05 6.31
CA SER A 86 -6.93 14.98 7.74
C SER A 86 -5.74 14.43 8.52
N PRO A 87 -5.38 15.04 9.68
CA PRO A 87 -4.35 14.49 10.55
C PRO A 87 -4.70 13.05 10.98
N ILE A 88 -3.77 12.12 10.82
CA ILE A 88 -3.89 10.75 11.31
C ILE A 88 -3.87 10.73 12.84
N PHE A 89 -3.00 11.55 13.43
CA PHE A 89 -2.83 11.60 14.87
C PHE A 89 -3.58 12.77 15.48
N SER A 90 -4.05 12.58 16.72
CA SER A 90 -4.68 13.64 17.50
C SER A 90 -3.68 14.74 17.87
N VAL A 91 -4.19 15.96 18.15
CA VAL A 91 -3.37 17.08 18.64
C VAL A 91 -2.73 16.73 19.98
N GLU A 92 -3.45 16.00 20.84
CA GLU A 92 -2.94 15.54 22.14
C GLU A 92 -1.75 14.60 21.97
N PHE A 93 -1.85 13.65 21.04
CA PHE A 93 -0.76 12.74 20.71
C PHE A 93 0.46 13.50 20.19
N LYS A 94 0.28 14.48 19.31
CA LYS A 94 1.37 15.34 18.83
C LYS A 94 2.12 16.04 19.96
N ARG A 95 1.41 16.52 20.99
CA ARG A 95 2.03 17.16 22.17
C ARG A 95 2.89 16.19 22.98
N LYS A 96 2.48 14.92 23.07
CA LYS A 96 3.18 13.87 23.83
C LYS A 96 4.34 13.26 23.06
N LEU A 97 4.46 13.52 21.76
CA LEU A 97 5.43 12.87 20.86
C LEU A 97 6.89 13.26 21.12
N LYS A 98 7.16 14.26 21.96
CA LYS A 98 8.54 14.71 22.26
C LYS A 98 9.43 13.62 22.88
N GLU A 99 8.83 12.56 23.42
CA GLU A 99 9.55 11.48 24.12
C GLU A 99 9.50 10.12 23.43
N ASP A 100 8.60 9.94 22.43
CA ASP A 100 8.38 8.66 21.77
C ASP A 100 8.47 8.81 20.24
N HIS A 101 9.55 8.30 19.65
CA HIS A 101 9.80 8.41 18.21
C HIS A 101 9.20 7.26 17.39
N PHE A 102 8.41 6.36 18.01
CA PHE A 102 7.89 5.18 17.36
C PHE A 102 7.03 5.53 16.14
N GLU A 103 6.06 6.40 16.28
CA GLU A 103 5.13 6.76 15.20
C GLU A 103 5.81 7.53 14.07
N LEU A 104 6.80 8.36 14.37
CA LEU A 104 7.64 8.99 13.33
C LEU A 104 8.45 7.95 12.55
N SER A 105 9.01 6.97 13.24
CA SER A 105 9.72 5.87 12.60
C SER A 105 8.81 5.04 11.72
N VAL A 106 7.59 4.75 12.17
CA VAL A 106 6.57 4.05 11.37
C VAL A 106 6.24 4.83 10.10
N LEU A 107 6.01 6.14 10.21
CA LEU A 107 5.71 6.97 9.04
C LEU A 107 6.86 7.00 8.02
N ARG A 108 8.11 7.06 8.48
CA ARG A 108 9.29 7.05 7.61
C ARG A 108 9.54 5.71 6.95
N ILE A 109 9.42 4.62 7.71
CA ILE A 109 9.55 3.26 7.16
C ILE A 109 8.41 2.98 6.19
N GLY A 110 7.18 3.37 6.53
CA GLY A 110 6.03 3.28 5.64
C GLY A 110 6.26 4.02 4.32
N GLN A 111 6.77 5.25 4.34
CA GLN A 111 7.12 6.00 3.14
C GLN A 111 8.14 5.26 2.26
N LEU A 112 9.12 4.61 2.87
CA LEU A 112 10.10 3.81 2.13
C LEU A 112 9.45 2.60 1.47
N LEU A 113 8.58 1.90 2.18
CA LEU A 113 7.83 0.75 1.64
C LEU A 113 6.96 1.18 0.46
N GLU A 114 6.22 2.28 0.59
CA GLU A 114 5.34 2.78 -0.48
C GLU A 114 6.14 3.22 -1.72
N ARG A 115 7.30 3.89 -1.54
CA ARG A 115 8.16 4.23 -2.68
C ARG A 115 8.68 3.00 -3.39
N ASN A 116 9.11 1.98 -2.66
CA ASN A 116 9.58 0.73 -3.24
C ASN A 116 8.46 0.00 -4.00
N SER A 117 7.25 -0.02 -3.44
CA SER A 117 6.08 -0.60 -4.10
C SER A 117 5.71 0.15 -5.37
N MET A 118 5.66 1.48 -5.33
CA MET A 118 5.39 2.32 -6.52
C MET A 118 6.40 2.07 -7.63
N GLU A 119 7.68 2.01 -7.29
CA GLU A 119 8.75 1.75 -8.27
C GLU A 119 8.61 0.35 -8.87
N PHE A 120 8.34 -0.64 -8.04
CA PHE A 120 8.10 -2.01 -8.47
C PHE A 120 6.93 -2.10 -9.45
N TYR A 121 5.75 -1.58 -9.07
CA TYR A 121 4.56 -1.65 -9.93
C TYR A 121 4.68 -0.80 -11.20
N SER A 122 5.22 0.41 -11.11
CA SER A 122 5.46 1.27 -12.28
C SER A 122 6.40 0.60 -13.29
N ARG A 123 7.47 -0.02 -12.82
CA ARG A 123 8.41 -0.74 -13.67
C ARG A 123 7.75 -1.93 -14.37
N HIS A 124 6.96 -2.72 -13.65
CA HIS A 124 6.27 -3.86 -14.24
C HIS A 124 5.11 -3.46 -15.14
N ALA A 125 4.42 -2.36 -14.87
CA ALA A 125 3.43 -1.80 -15.78
C ALA A 125 4.03 -1.44 -17.14
N LYS A 126 5.21 -0.79 -17.14
CA LYS A 126 5.92 -0.43 -18.38
C LYS A 126 6.38 -1.65 -19.18
N LYS A 127 6.77 -2.73 -18.51
CA LYS A 127 7.25 -3.97 -19.14
C LYS A 127 6.14 -4.90 -19.60
N SER A 128 4.92 -4.73 -19.11
CA SER A 128 3.80 -5.61 -19.43
C SER A 128 3.26 -5.34 -20.83
N LYS A 129 3.06 -6.40 -21.61
CA LYS A 129 2.35 -6.34 -22.90
C LYS A 129 0.86 -6.54 -22.74
N SER A 130 0.43 -7.32 -21.76
CA SER A 130 -0.98 -7.51 -21.44
C SER A 130 -1.60 -6.20 -20.96
N LYS A 131 -2.70 -5.78 -21.59
CA LYS A 131 -3.46 -4.59 -21.18
C LYS A 131 -3.98 -4.72 -19.76
N ASP A 132 -4.41 -5.92 -19.37
CA ASP A 132 -4.98 -6.17 -18.03
C ASP A 132 -3.89 -6.09 -16.95
N LEU A 133 -2.72 -6.68 -17.18
CA LEU A 133 -1.57 -6.56 -16.26
C LEU A 133 -1.09 -5.12 -16.14
N LYS A 134 -0.98 -4.43 -17.26
CA LYS A 134 -0.59 -3.02 -17.28
C LYS A 134 -1.58 -2.16 -16.50
N SER A 135 -2.88 -2.39 -16.69
CA SER A 135 -3.94 -1.69 -15.97
C SER A 135 -3.88 -1.98 -14.47
N LEU A 136 -3.69 -3.24 -14.07
CA LEU A 136 -3.55 -3.64 -12.68
C LEU A 136 -2.33 -2.97 -12.01
N PHE A 137 -1.16 -3.07 -12.61
CA PHE A 137 0.05 -2.48 -12.04
C PHE A 137 0.02 -0.95 -12.01
N ASN A 138 -0.59 -0.29 -12.99
CA ASN A 138 -0.83 1.16 -12.94
C ASN A 138 -1.80 1.53 -11.82
N PHE A 139 -2.85 0.76 -11.62
CA PHE A 139 -3.79 0.95 -10.51
C PHE A 139 -3.09 0.84 -9.16
N LEU A 140 -2.29 -0.19 -8.96
CA LEU A 140 -1.52 -0.36 -7.72
C LEU A 140 -0.51 0.78 -7.54
N THR A 141 0.19 1.21 -8.59
CA THR A 141 1.10 2.37 -8.52
C THR A 141 0.40 3.63 -8.01
N GLU A 142 -0.78 3.95 -8.53
CA GLU A 142 -1.55 5.13 -8.09
C GLU A 142 -2.04 4.99 -6.65
N TRP A 143 -2.41 3.78 -6.25
CA TRP A 143 -2.86 3.52 -4.88
C TRP A 143 -1.72 3.72 -3.86
N GLU A 144 -0.55 3.13 -4.14
CA GLU A 144 0.62 3.32 -3.27
C GLU A 144 1.11 4.78 -3.24
N LYS A 145 0.95 5.49 -4.33
CA LYS A 145 1.22 6.94 -4.38
C LYS A 145 0.31 7.73 -3.42
N ASP A 146 -0.96 7.37 -3.31
CA ASP A 146 -1.88 7.99 -2.36
C ASP A 146 -1.50 7.65 -0.92
N HIS A 147 -1.11 6.42 -0.63
CA HIS A 147 -0.55 6.04 0.68
C HIS A 147 0.70 6.86 1.02
N LEU A 148 1.66 6.94 0.11
CA LEU A 148 2.87 7.73 0.30
C LEU A 148 2.57 9.19 0.61
N LYS A 149 1.67 9.81 -0.16
CA LYS A 149 1.25 11.19 0.05
C LYS A 149 0.66 11.40 1.44
N THR A 150 -0.18 10.48 1.88
CA THR A 150 -0.78 10.51 3.22
C THR A 150 0.31 10.44 4.30
N LEU A 151 1.23 9.49 4.20
CA LEU A 151 2.31 9.30 5.19
C LEU A 151 3.25 10.53 5.26
N VAL A 152 3.60 11.11 4.11
CA VAL A 152 4.42 12.34 4.06
C VAL A 152 3.72 13.50 4.74
N GLN A 153 2.42 13.68 4.51
CA GLN A 153 1.65 14.74 5.16
C GLN A 153 1.56 14.54 6.67
N GLN A 154 1.41 13.30 7.11
CA GLN A 154 1.35 13.01 8.55
C GLN A 154 2.70 13.21 9.24
N GLU A 155 3.80 12.89 8.59
CA GLU A 155 5.13 13.22 9.13
C GLU A 155 5.31 14.73 9.29
N ARG A 156 4.90 15.52 8.30
CA ARG A 156 4.92 16.99 8.38
C ARG A 156 4.07 17.52 9.53
N PHE A 157 2.88 16.98 9.71
CA PHE A 157 2.00 17.34 10.81
C PHE A 157 2.64 17.07 12.16
N LEU A 158 3.20 15.88 12.37
CA LEU A 158 3.88 15.53 13.63
C LEU A 158 5.09 16.41 13.92
N LYS A 159 5.80 16.85 12.88
CA LYS A 159 6.93 17.78 13.00
C LYS A 159 6.54 19.26 13.16
N GLY A 160 5.25 19.57 13.13
CA GLY A 160 4.77 20.95 13.24
C GLY A 160 4.99 21.81 12.00
N LYS A 161 5.15 21.21 10.82
CA LYS A 161 5.41 21.87 9.52
C LYS A 161 4.19 21.99 8.62
N PHE A 162 3.01 21.95 9.17
CA PHE A 162 1.78 22.26 8.45
C PHE A 162 1.50 23.73 8.47
#